data_6e77a94329876f6c9ccdd78db1138436
#
_entry.id   6e77a94329876f6c9ccdd78db1138436
#
_cell.length_a   1.000
_cell.length_b   1.000
_cell.length_c   1.000
_cell.angle_alpha   90.00
_cell.angle_beta   90.00
_cell.angle_gamma   90.00
#
_symmetry.space_group_name_H-M   'P 1'
#
loop_
_entity.id
_entity.type
_entity.pdbx_description
1 polymer ?
#
loop_
_entity_poly.entity_id
_entity_poly.type
_entity_poly.pdbx_seq_one_letter_code
_entity_poly.pdbx_strand_id
1 'polypeptide(L)'
;MAAPGDRAGGFGEFALIDRLRRKLTGSAAGQPGVIVGIGDDAAVVEAGGGMCWVVTCDVQVQGVHFPAAGASGIPVGQKALAVNVSDVAAMGGTPRFA
;
A
#
# COMPACT_ATOMS: atom_id res chain seq x y z
N MET A 1 -13.20 21.47 15.60
CA MET A 1 -13.01 21.61 14.16
C MET A 1 -12.62 20.27 13.58
N ALA A 2 -13.29 19.81 12.54
CA ALA A 2 -12.94 18.55 11.91
C ALA A 2 -11.58 18.65 11.21
N ALA A 3 -10.81 17.56 11.21
CA ALA A 3 -9.60 17.48 10.42
C ALA A 3 -9.92 17.67 8.92
N PRO A 4 -8.96 18.17 8.11
CA PRO A 4 -9.24 18.37 6.68
C PRO A 4 -9.79 17.15 5.96
N GLY A 5 -9.40 15.95 6.35
CA GLY A 5 -9.89 14.72 5.78
C GLY A 5 -11.28 14.29 6.19
N ASP A 6 -11.89 14.95 7.19
CA ASP A 6 -13.21 14.58 7.72
C ASP A 6 -14.34 15.44 7.17
N ARG A 7 -14.05 16.31 6.24
CA ARG A 7 -15.02 17.28 5.70
C ARG A 7 -16.09 16.61 4.86
N ALA A 8 -17.30 17.19 4.91
CA ALA A 8 -18.42 16.86 4.04
C ALA A 8 -18.76 15.36 4.03
N GLY A 9 -18.65 14.69 5.16
CA GLY A 9 -18.87 13.25 5.25
C GLY A 9 -17.74 12.45 4.63
N GLY A 10 -16.73 13.14 4.10
CA GLY A 10 -15.52 12.52 3.61
C GLY A 10 -14.62 12.04 4.74
N PHE A 11 -13.68 11.23 4.37
CA PHE A 11 -12.69 10.72 5.29
C PHE A 11 -11.32 11.07 4.76
N GLY A 12 -10.39 11.45 5.63
CA GLY A 12 -8.99 11.46 5.28
C GLY A 12 -8.56 10.06 4.89
N GLU A 13 -7.46 9.96 4.16
CA GLU A 13 -6.93 8.68 3.73
C GLU A 13 -6.79 7.69 4.88
N PHE A 14 -6.21 8.14 5.99
CA PHE A 14 -6.00 7.26 7.15
C PHE A 14 -7.30 6.86 7.84
N ALA A 15 -8.28 7.75 7.90
CA ALA A 15 -9.58 7.44 8.46
C ALA A 15 -10.32 6.41 7.60
N LEU A 16 -10.23 6.53 6.27
CA LEU A 16 -10.81 5.56 5.34
C LEU A 16 -10.12 4.20 5.46
N ILE A 17 -8.80 4.17 5.52
CA ILE A 17 -8.03 2.94 5.71
C ILE A 17 -8.42 2.25 7.01
N ASP A 18 -8.53 2.99 8.10
CA ASP A 18 -8.93 2.43 9.39
C ASP A 18 -10.34 1.84 9.35
N ARG A 19 -11.26 2.52 8.69
CA ARG A 19 -12.63 2.03 8.51
C ARG A 19 -12.68 0.76 7.68
N LEU A 20 -11.91 0.69 6.59
CA LEU A 20 -11.80 -0.50 5.75
C LEU A 20 -11.18 -1.65 6.53
N ARG A 21 -10.14 -1.38 7.29
CA ARG A 21 -9.50 -2.38 8.14
C ARG A 21 -10.51 -3.02 9.09
N ARG A 22 -11.30 -2.22 9.79
CA ARG A 22 -12.32 -2.73 10.71
C ARG A 22 -13.36 -3.58 10.01
N LYS A 23 -13.78 -3.18 8.82
CA LYS A 23 -14.76 -3.93 8.04
C LYS A 23 -14.22 -5.26 7.50
N LEU A 24 -12.97 -5.28 7.05
CA LEU A 24 -12.40 -6.44 6.38
C LEU A 24 -11.82 -7.46 7.36
N THR A 25 -11.27 -6.99 8.48
CA THR A 25 -10.64 -7.89 9.45
C THR A 25 -11.59 -8.32 10.58
N GLY A 26 -12.67 -7.61 10.78
CA GLY A 26 -13.71 -7.93 11.76
C GLY A 26 -13.30 -7.79 13.23
N SER A 27 -12.01 -7.80 13.55
CA SER A 27 -11.55 -7.69 14.93
C SER A 27 -10.13 -7.13 14.99
N ALA A 28 -9.71 -6.71 16.17
CA ALA A 28 -8.35 -6.25 16.44
C ALA A 28 -7.31 -7.38 16.40
N ALA A 29 -7.75 -8.63 16.42
CA ALA A 29 -6.84 -9.79 16.43
C ALA A 29 -6.18 -10.05 15.07
N GLY A 30 -6.67 -9.40 13.99
CA GLY A 30 -6.12 -9.61 12.66
C GLY A 30 -6.53 -10.93 12.04
N GLN A 31 -5.87 -11.28 10.97
CA GLN A 31 -6.11 -12.51 10.21
C GLN A 31 -4.97 -13.50 10.42
N PRO A 32 -5.26 -14.81 10.53
CA PRO A 32 -4.22 -15.83 10.65
C PRO A 32 -3.22 -15.74 9.48
N GLY A 33 -1.93 -15.83 9.80
CA GLY A 33 -0.86 -15.75 8.80
C GLY A 33 -0.50 -14.34 8.37
N VAL A 34 -1.28 -13.34 8.75
CA VAL A 34 -0.98 -11.93 8.45
C VAL A 34 -0.26 -11.32 9.65
N ILE A 35 0.99 -10.92 9.45
CA ILE A 35 1.80 -10.28 10.49
C ILE A 35 1.58 -8.78 10.49
N VAL A 36 1.61 -8.16 9.32
CA VAL A 36 1.28 -6.75 9.12
C VAL A 36 0.23 -6.66 8.02
N GLY A 37 -0.93 -6.17 8.37
CA GLY A 37 -2.05 -6.03 7.45
C GLY A 37 -2.24 -4.59 6.98
N ILE A 38 -3.51 -4.20 6.83
CA ILE A 38 -3.90 -2.87 6.35
C ILE A 38 -3.38 -1.79 7.32
N GLY A 39 -2.80 -0.74 6.75
CA GLY A 39 -2.36 0.44 7.49
C GLY A 39 -0.86 0.67 7.47
N ASP A 40 -0.12 -0.10 6.70
CA ASP A 40 1.32 0.05 6.54
C ASP A 40 1.70 0.10 5.05
N ASP A 41 2.98 0.30 4.75
CA ASP A 41 3.47 0.45 3.38
C ASP A 41 3.31 -0.82 2.54
N ALA A 42 3.34 -1.96 3.19
CA ALA A 42 3.12 -3.25 2.54
C ALA A 42 2.53 -4.24 3.54
N ALA A 43 1.92 -5.30 3.04
CA ALA A 43 1.50 -6.41 3.87
C ALA A 43 2.66 -7.37 4.12
N VAL A 44 2.70 -7.96 5.31
CA VAL A 44 3.65 -9.02 5.65
C VAL A 44 2.85 -10.26 6.02
N VAL A 45 3.08 -11.34 5.31
CA VAL A 45 2.39 -12.61 5.53
C VAL A 45 3.39 -13.74 5.76
N GLU A 46 3.00 -14.70 6.54
CA GLU A 46 3.84 -15.86 6.80
C GLU A 46 4.05 -16.70 5.53
N ALA A 47 5.29 -17.10 5.30
CA ALA A 47 5.66 -17.93 4.15
C ALA A 47 6.14 -19.32 4.55
N GLY A 48 6.22 -19.61 5.86
CA GLY A 48 6.78 -20.85 6.38
C GLY A 48 8.31 -20.81 6.57
N GLY A 49 8.84 -21.72 7.33
CA GLY A 49 10.29 -21.82 7.55
C GLY A 49 10.94 -20.60 8.21
N GLY A 50 10.18 -19.85 8.99
CA GLY A 50 10.67 -18.59 9.57
C GLY A 50 10.77 -17.42 8.60
N MET A 51 10.26 -17.58 7.38
CA MET A 51 10.26 -16.57 6.33
C MET A 51 8.92 -15.87 6.23
N CYS A 52 8.94 -14.66 5.70
CA CYS A 52 7.74 -13.88 5.42
C CYS A 52 7.77 -13.35 4.00
N TRP A 53 6.57 -13.22 3.41
CA TRP A 53 6.38 -12.47 2.18
C TRP A 53 6.03 -11.03 2.53
N VAL A 54 6.69 -10.09 1.88
CA VAL A 54 6.30 -8.69 1.86
C VAL A 54 5.61 -8.44 0.52
N VAL A 55 4.35 -8.04 0.56
CA VAL A 55 3.50 -7.90 -0.63
C VAL A 55 2.97 -6.49 -0.70
N THR A 56 3.18 -5.84 -1.83
CA THR A 56 2.67 -4.50 -2.08
C THR A 56 2.20 -4.35 -3.51
N CYS A 57 1.31 -3.40 -3.74
CA CYS A 57 0.96 -2.93 -5.07
C CYS A 57 0.66 -1.44 -5.01
N ASP A 58 0.87 -0.76 -6.12
CA ASP A 58 0.61 0.66 -6.20
C ASP A 58 0.04 1.00 -7.56
N VAL A 59 -0.86 1.99 -7.60
CA VAL A 59 -1.53 2.44 -8.81
C VAL A 59 -0.85 3.70 -9.31
N GLN A 60 -0.54 3.73 -10.60
CA GLN A 60 -0.04 4.91 -11.28
C GLN A 60 -1.11 5.49 -12.16
N VAL A 61 -1.54 6.72 -11.87
CA VAL A 61 -2.60 7.41 -12.60
C VAL A 61 -2.00 8.50 -13.47
N GLN A 62 -2.29 8.45 -14.76
CA GLN A 62 -1.87 9.47 -15.71
C GLN A 62 -2.42 10.85 -15.30
N GLY A 63 -1.58 11.87 -15.36
CA GLY A 63 -1.93 13.22 -14.93
C GLY A 63 -1.86 13.45 -13.42
N VAL A 64 -1.68 12.41 -12.62
CA VAL A 64 -1.53 12.48 -11.16
C VAL A 64 -0.12 12.07 -10.75
N HIS A 65 0.31 10.89 -11.12
CA HIS A 65 1.61 10.33 -10.76
C HIS A 65 2.67 10.53 -11.84
N PHE A 66 2.24 10.74 -13.08
CA PHE A 66 3.11 11.05 -14.21
C PHE A 66 2.38 11.97 -15.19
N PRO A 67 3.10 12.72 -16.05
CA PRO A 67 2.47 13.67 -16.97
C PRO A 67 1.43 13.04 -17.89
N ALA A 68 0.34 13.76 -18.14
CA ALA A 68 -0.72 13.32 -19.05
C ALA A 68 -0.27 13.29 -20.50
N ALA A 69 0.73 14.09 -20.89
CA ALA A 69 1.27 14.14 -22.23
C ALA A 69 2.80 14.05 -22.21
N GLY A 70 3.39 13.48 -23.25
CA GLY A 70 4.83 13.36 -23.39
C GLY A 70 5.46 12.26 -22.54
N ALA A 71 4.69 11.51 -21.77
CA ALA A 71 5.20 10.38 -21.01
C ALA A 71 5.45 9.18 -21.94
N SER A 72 6.65 8.62 -21.90
CA SER A 72 6.93 7.35 -22.59
C SER A 72 6.76 6.17 -21.65
N GLY A 73 6.60 4.98 -22.20
CA GLY A 73 6.39 3.77 -21.42
C GLY A 73 7.55 3.43 -20.50
N ILE A 74 8.79 3.68 -20.92
CA ILE A 74 9.98 3.32 -20.14
C ILE A 74 10.07 4.10 -18.83
N PRO A 75 10.04 5.43 -18.78
CA PRO A 75 10.05 6.17 -17.52
C PRO A 75 8.85 5.87 -16.62
N VAL A 76 7.67 5.68 -17.20
CA VAL A 76 6.46 5.32 -16.44
C VAL A 76 6.63 3.95 -15.78
N GLY A 77 7.12 2.96 -16.52
CA GLY A 77 7.40 1.63 -15.97
C GLY A 77 8.47 1.64 -14.89
N GLN A 78 9.55 2.42 -15.10
CA GLN A 78 10.60 2.57 -14.09
C GLN A 78 10.05 3.17 -12.78
N LYS A 79 9.20 4.19 -12.88
CA LYS A 79 8.57 4.80 -11.72
C LYS A 79 7.61 3.82 -11.03
N ALA A 80 6.81 3.10 -11.80
CA ALA A 80 5.87 2.13 -11.25
C ALA A 80 6.61 1.04 -10.45
N LEU A 81 7.72 0.55 -10.96
CA LEU A 81 8.54 -0.42 -10.23
C LEU A 81 9.21 0.23 -9.01
N ALA A 82 9.78 1.41 -9.16
CA ALA A 82 10.54 2.07 -8.11
C ALA A 82 9.68 2.37 -6.87
N VAL A 83 8.43 2.80 -7.03
CA VAL A 83 7.55 3.08 -5.89
C VAL A 83 7.21 1.81 -5.12
N ASN A 84 7.03 0.69 -5.81
CA ASN A 84 6.79 -0.60 -5.17
C ASN A 84 8.04 -1.12 -4.46
N VAL A 85 9.20 -1.01 -5.08
CA VAL A 85 10.49 -1.38 -4.46
C VAL A 85 10.75 -0.55 -3.21
N SER A 86 10.42 0.74 -3.25
CA SER A 86 10.54 1.63 -2.08
C SER A 86 9.68 1.14 -0.90
N ASP A 87 8.45 0.73 -1.16
CA ASP A 87 7.55 0.22 -0.11
C ASP A 87 8.07 -1.09 0.48
N VAL A 88 8.61 -1.98 -0.33
CA VAL A 88 9.25 -3.22 0.15
C VAL A 88 10.46 -2.88 1.02
N ALA A 89 11.29 -1.93 0.59
CA ALA A 89 12.46 -1.50 1.35
C ALA A 89 12.07 -0.87 2.70
N ALA A 90 10.99 -0.10 2.73
CA ALA A 90 10.48 0.50 3.97
C ALA A 90 10.08 -0.55 5.00
N MET A 91 9.67 -1.72 4.56
CA MET A 91 9.33 -2.86 5.42
C MET A 91 10.54 -3.77 5.73
N GLY A 92 11.73 -3.40 5.29
CA GLY A 92 12.95 -4.19 5.50
C GLY A 92 13.05 -5.43 4.62
N GLY A 93 12.24 -5.51 3.57
CA GLY A 93 12.23 -6.65 2.67
C GLY A 93 13.23 -6.54 1.52
N THR A 94 13.43 -7.67 0.85
CA THR A 94 14.24 -7.75 -0.38
C THR A 94 13.30 -8.01 -1.56
N PRO A 95 13.27 -7.15 -2.58
CA PRO A 95 12.45 -7.39 -3.76
C PRO A 95 12.88 -8.67 -4.49
N ARG A 96 11.92 -9.51 -4.82
CA ARG A 96 12.17 -10.80 -5.46
C ARG A 96 11.39 -10.99 -6.75
N PHE A 97 10.14 -10.55 -6.76
CA PHE A 97 9.22 -10.78 -7.88
C PHE A 97 8.43 -9.50 -8.17
N ALA A 98 8.11 -9.29 -9.42
CA ALA A 98 7.26 -8.19 -9.87
C ALA A 98 6.34 -8.66 -11.01
#